data_fec6b8019bf7e22e6a0ba193a949f11e
#
_entry.id   fec6b8019bf7e22e6a0ba193a949f11e
#
_cell.length_a   1.000
_cell.length_b   1.000
_cell.length_c   1.000
_cell.angle_alpha   90.00
_cell.angle_beta   90.00
_cell.angle_gamma   90.00
#
_symmetry.space_group_name_H-M   'P 1'
#
loop_
_entity.id
_entity.type
_entity.pdbx_description
1 polymer ?
#
loop_
_entity_poly.entity_id
_entity_poly.type
_entity_poly.pdbx_seq_one_letter_code
_entity_poly.pdbx_strand_id
1 'polypeptide(L)'
;CTKDDVRNIVRRDMRAITKGWKKKRVLLYAHGGLVSEDSAIQRVADYRETLLRHEIYPLCFVWKSDFWTTLANMLKDAARPRSEGLVEKAKDLLLDRIDDTLEPLARALGGRVMWDEMKEDATLATTAVSAAVGGGFVENGGAAQVARLVDEWRREDPDVEIHLAGHSAGSILIAPLLQLLTRPGQIIGGPAHGMLGMGGRVSSLTFWAPAI
;
A
#
# COMPACT_ATOMS: atom_id res chain seq x y z
N CYS A 1 -3.06 -2.69 -13.74
CA CYS A 1 -4.19 -1.80 -13.45
C CYS A 1 -3.95 -0.46 -14.14
N THR A 2 -4.85 -0.07 -15.04
CA THR A 2 -4.79 1.20 -15.77
C THR A 2 -5.57 2.29 -15.02
N LYS A 3 -5.45 3.55 -15.46
CA LYS A 3 -6.25 4.67 -14.92
C LYS A 3 -7.77 4.42 -15.06
N ASP A 4 -8.16 3.78 -16.15
CA ASP A 4 -9.58 3.48 -16.41
C ASP A 4 -10.06 2.33 -15.51
N ASP A 5 -9.22 1.36 -15.19
CA ASP A 5 -9.53 0.32 -14.21
C ASP A 5 -9.79 0.95 -12.83
N VAL A 6 -8.92 1.87 -12.38
CA VAL A 6 -9.09 2.58 -11.10
C VAL A 6 -10.40 3.37 -11.08
N ARG A 7 -10.72 4.09 -12.16
CA ARG A 7 -11.99 4.81 -12.28
C ARG A 7 -13.19 3.86 -12.20
N ASN A 8 -13.15 2.74 -12.92
CA ASN A 8 -14.21 1.75 -12.92
C ASN A 8 -14.41 1.15 -11.53
N ILE A 9 -13.33 0.78 -10.85
CA ILE A 9 -13.38 0.28 -9.47
C ILE A 9 -14.10 1.29 -8.57
N VAL A 10 -13.64 2.55 -8.53
CA VAL A 10 -14.18 3.53 -7.57
C VAL A 10 -15.57 4.05 -7.98
N ARG A 11 -15.76 4.44 -9.24
CA ARG A 11 -16.98 5.11 -9.68
C ARG A 11 -18.14 4.18 -10.01
N ARG A 12 -17.86 2.91 -10.31
CA ARG A 12 -18.88 1.92 -10.66
C ARG A 12 -18.98 0.81 -9.63
N ASP A 13 -17.91 0.04 -9.45
CA ASP A 13 -17.98 -1.22 -8.70
C ASP A 13 -18.17 -0.97 -7.19
N MET A 14 -17.39 -0.06 -6.61
CA MET A 14 -17.54 0.31 -5.19
C MET A 14 -18.91 0.90 -4.91
N ARG A 15 -19.38 1.82 -5.75
CA ARG A 15 -20.69 2.46 -5.59
C ARG A 15 -21.83 1.46 -5.75
N ALA A 16 -21.70 0.51 -6.68
CA ALA A 16 -22.71 -0.54 -6.88
C ALA A 16 -22.80 -1.49 -5.67
N ILE A 17 -21.66 -1.94 -5.15
CA ILE A 17 -21.60 -2.85 -4.02
C ILE A 17 -22.08 -2.18 -2.72
N THR A 18 -21.74 -0.92 -2.50
CA THR A 18 -22.07 -0.18 -1.29
C THR A 18 -23.48 0.47 -1.33
N LYS A 19 -24.20 0.29 -2.46
CA LYS A 19 -25.55 0.82 -2.61
C LYS A 19 -26.46 0.21 -1.55
N GLY A 20 -27.05 1.05 -0.73
CA GLY A 20 -27.96 0.62 0.35
C GLY A 20 -27.26 0.38 1.69
N TRP A 21 -25.94 0.49 1.76
CA TRP A 21 -25.25 0.47 3.06
C TRP A 21 -25.58 1.72 3.87
N LYS A 22 -25.73 1.55 5.17
CA LYS A 22 -25.97 2.67 6.10
C LYS A 22 -24.78 3.60 6.18
N LYS A 23 -23.55 3.02 6.17
CA LYS A 23 -22.28 3.71 6.07
C LYS A 23 -21.43 3.06 5.00
N LYS A 24 -20.86 3.85 4.13
CA LYS A 24 -20.01 3.37 3.02
C LYS A 24 -18.55 3.46 3.44
N ARG A 25 -18.11 2.47 4.23
CA ARG A 25 -16.73 2.41 4.73
C ARG A 25 -15.80 1.88 3.67
N VAL A 26 -14.84 2.70 3.26
CA VAL A 26 -13.78 2.34 2.31
C VAL A 26 -12.49 2.11 3.08
N LEU A 27 -11.98 0.90 3.07
CA LEU A 27 -10.70 0.54 3.67
C LEU A 27 -9.62 0.55 2.58
N LEU A 28 -8.73 1.54 2.60
CA LEU A 28 -7.53 1.58 1.79
C LEU A 28 -6.41 0.88 2.56
N TYR A 29 -6.02 -0.30 2.09
CA TYR A 29 -5.07 -1.16 2.77
C TYR A 29 -3.78 -1.35 1.95
N ALA A 30 -2.64 -1.22 2.61
CA ALA A 30 -1.33 -1.55 2.05
C ALA A 30 -0.68 -2.68 2.85
N HIS A 31 -0.36 -3.79 2.16
CA HIS A 31 0.29 -4.95 2.78
C HIS A 31 1.78 -4.72 3.03
N GLY A 32 2.39 -5.61 3.83
CA GLY A 32 3.82 -5.56 4.13
C GLY A 32 4.70 -5.92 2.93
N GLY A 33 5.93 -5.41 2.93
CA GLY A 33 6.90 -5.61 1.84
C GLY A 33 7.33 -7.06 1.64
N LEU A 34 7.13 -7.91 2.64
CA LEU A 34 7.49 -9.34 2.61
C LEU A 34 6.33 -10.26 2.17
N VAL A 35 5.33 -9.76 1.47
CA VAL A 35 4.19 -10.55 0.97
C VAL A 35 4.23 -10.58 -0.55
N SER A 36 4.24 -11.77 -1.14
CA SER A 36 4.16 -11.91 -2.60
C SER A 36 2.83 -11.38 -3.15
N GLU A 37 2.79 -11.00 -4.43
CA GLU A 37 1.58 -10.52 -5.09
C GLU A 37 0.41 -11.50 -4.92
N ASP A 38 0.65 -12.79 -5.20
CA ASP A 38 -0.38 -13.84 -5.08
C ASP A 38 -0.87 -14.00 -3.64
N SER A 39 0.04 -13.96 -2.66
CA SER A 39 -0.33 -14.05 -1.24
C SER A 39 -1.11 -12.83 -0.77
N ALA A 40 -0.79 -11.63 -1.29
CA ALA A 40 -1.52 -10.41 -0.98
C ALA A 40 -2.95 -10.48 -1.54
N ILE A 41 -3.10 -10.90 -2.81
CA ILE A 41 -4.39 -11.09 -3.46
C ILE A 41 -5.23 -12.12 -2.72
N GLN A 42 -4.65 -13.29 -2.40
CA GLN A 42 -5.35 -14.35 -1.66
C GLN A 42 -5.83 -13.86 -0.29
N ARG A 43 -4.98 -13.16 0.45
CA ARG A 43 -5.34 -12.62 1.77
C ARG A 43 -6.50 -11.63 1.70
N VAL A 44 -6.51 -10.78 0.69
CA VAL A 44 -7.64 -9.84 0.49
C VAL A 44 -8.91 -10.61 0.12
N ALA A 45 -8.80 -11.65 -0.71
CA ALA A 45 -9.93 -12.51 -1.07
C ALA A 45 -10.52 -13.20 0.16
N ASP A 46 -9.68 -13.72 1.05
CA ASP A 46 -10.09 -14.41 2.28
C ASP A 46 -10.89 -13.49 3.25
N TYR A 47 -10.47 -12.24 3.38
CA TYR A 47 -11.16 -11.29 4.26
C TYR A 47 -12.32 -10.55 3.61
N ARG A 48 -12.38 -10.52 2.27
CA ARG A 48 -13.31 -9.69 1.51
C ARG A 48 -14.76 -9.92 1.91
N GLU A 49 -15.21 -11.15 1.98
CA GLU A 49 -16.59 -11.47 2.32
C GLU A 49 -16.96 -11.00 3.72
N THR A 50 -16.08 -11.21 4.69
CA THR A 50 -16.29 -10.74 6.07
C THR A 50 -16.35 -9.22 6.15
N LEU A 51 -15.45 -8.52 5.46
CA LEU A 51 -15.44 -7.06 5.44
C LEU A 51 -16.71 -6.50 4.79
N LEU A 52 -17.14 -7.07 3.65
CA LEU A 52 -18.37 -6.63 2.98
C LEU A 52 -19.62 -6.85 3.84
N ARG A 53 -19.71 -7.96 4.59
CA ARG A 53 -20.82 -8.20 5.56
C ARG A 53 -20.86 -7.15 6.67
N HIS A 54 -19.73 -6.54 7.01
CA HIS A 54 -19.65 -5.44 7.98
C HIS A 54 -19.72 -4.05 7.34
N GLU A 55 -20.17 -3.96 6.09
CA GLU A 55 -20.24 -2.70 5.34
C GLU A 55 -18.89 -2.00 5.23
N ILE A 56 -17.82 -2.77 4.98
CA ILE A 56 -16.46 -2.27 4.73
C ILE A 56 -16.03 -2.75 3.34
N TYR A 57 -15.79 -1.83 2.42
CA TYR A 57 -15.24 -2.15 1.10
C TYR A 57 -13.71 -2.16 1.16
N PRO A 58 -13.03 -3.31 1.01
CA PRO A 58 -11.59 -3.37 1.00
C PRO A 58 -11.03 -3.02 -0.38
N LEU A 59 -10.14 -2.06 -0.43
CA LEU A 59 -9.30 -1.75 -1.57
C LEU A 59 -7.84 -1.91 -1.15
N CYS A 60 -7.16 -2.91 -1.72
CA CYS A 60 -5.78 -3.20 -1.39
C CYS A 60 -4.83 -2.66 -2.45
N PHE A 61 -3.78 -1.97 -2.02
CA PHE A 61 -2.63 -1.64 -2.84
C PHE A 61 -1.67 -2.82 -2.83
N VAL A 62 -1.58 -3.49 -3.96
CA VAL A 62 -0.65 -4.60 -4.17
C VAL A 62 0.58 -4.05 -4.89
N TRP A 63 1.71 -4.09 -4.22
CA TRP A 63 2.96 -3.70 -4.85
C TRP A 63 3.55 -4.86 -5.62
N LYS A 64 4.05 -4.55 -6.80
CA LYS A 64 4.96 -5.44 -7.51
C LYS A 64 6.37 -5.09 -7.05
N SER A 65 6.84 -5.68 -5.97
CA SER A 65 8.24 -5.59 -5.64
C SER A 65 8.96 -6.84 -6.14
N ASP A 66 9.99 -6.68 -6.96
CA ASP A 66 10.98 -7.72 -7.24
C ASP A 66 11.81 -8.04 -5.98
N PHE A 67 11.49 -7.37 -4.88
CA PHE A 67 12.06 -7.52 -3.55
C PHE A 67 12.12 -8.99 -3.11
N TRP A 68 11.01 -9.73 -3.24
CA TRP A 68 10.96 -11.14 -2.88
C TRP A 68 11.87 -12.00 -3.73
N THR A 69 11.93 -11.75 -5.02
CA THR A 69 12.81 -12.48 -5.94
C THR A 69 14.26 -12.16 -5.57
N THR A 70 14.56 -10.93 -5.29
CA THR A 70 15.89 -10.48 -4.89
C THR A 70 16.28 -11.02 -3.52
N LEU A 71 15.41 -10.93 -2.51
CA LEU A 71 15.65 -11.47 -1.18
C LEU A 71 15.75 -12.99 -1.19
N ALA A 72 14.87 -13.69 -1.91
CA ALA A 72 14.92 -15.14 -2.06
C ALA A 72 16.21 -15.60 -2.77
N ASN A 73 16.68 -14.86 -3.76
CA ASN A 73 17.94 -15.14 -4.44
C ASN A 73 19.14 -14.87 -3.52
N MET A 74 19.15 -13.77 -2.77
CA MET A 74 20.19 -13.47 -1.79
C MET A 74 20.24 -14.51 -0.66
N LEU A 75 19.08 -14.96 -0.17
CA LEU A 75 19.02 -16.02 0.83
C LEU A 75 19.47 -17.37 0.27
N LYS A 76 19.16 -17.69 -0.98
CA LYS A 76 19.66 -18.87 -1.67
C LYS A 76 21.18 -18.82 -1.86
N ASP A 77 21.71 -17.67 -2.22
CA ASP A 77 23.16 -17.47 -2.41
C ASP A 77 23.90 -17.50 -1.06
N ALA A 78 23.34 -16.93 0.00
CA ALA A 78 23.89 -17.00 1.36
C ALA A 78 23.79 -18.42 1.96
N ALA A 79 22.82 -19.20 1.55
CA ALA A 79 22.63 -20.61 1.96
C ALA A 79 23.44 -21.61 1.13
N ARG A 80 24.14 -21.21 0.09
CA ARG A 80 25.11 -22.03 -0.65
C ARG A 80 26.44 -22.06 0.11
N PRO A 81 27.04 -23.18 0.42
CA PRO A 81 26.63 -24.56 0.54
C PRO A 81 27.00 -25.16 1.89
N ARG A 82 26.20 -25.92 2.56
CA ARG A 82 26.73 -26.97 3.43
C ARG A 82 25.73 -28.01 3.96
N SER A 83 24.43 -27.87 3.77
CA SER A 83 23.51 -29.00 4.01
C SER A 83 22.08 -28.72 3.51
N GLU A 84 21.43 -29.70 2.88
CA GLU A 84 20.07 -29.66 2.34
C GLU A 84 18.96 -29.45 3.40
N GLY A 85 19.29 -29.45 4.70
CA GLY A 85 18.31 -29.23 5.78
C GLY A 85 18.21 -27.80 6.31
N LEU A 86 19.05 -26.87 5.83
CA LEU A 86 19.07 -25.48 6.31
C LEU A 86 18.04 -24.56 5.61
N VAL A 87 17.64 -24.90 4.40
CA VAL A 87 16.69 -24.08 3.62
C VAL A 87 15.27 -24.19 4.19
N GLU A 88 14.86 -25.39 4.62
CA GLU A 88 13.56 -25.61 5.28
C GLU A 88 13.52 -24.96 6.67
N LYS A 89 14.59 -25.14 7.46
CA LYS A 89 14.73 -24.47 8.76
C LYS A 89 14.82 -22.94 8.66
N ALA A 90 15.45 -22.41 7.62
CA ALA A 90 15.51 -20.96 7.39
C ALA A 90 14.13 -20.40 6.98
N LYS A 91 13.31 -21.18 6.28
CA LYS A 91 11.95 -20.82 5.89
C LYS A 91 11.01 -20.78 7.10
N ASP A 92 11.10 -21.78 7.97
CA ASP A 92 10.34 -21.84 9.21
C ASP A 92 10.81 -20.78 10.24
N LEU A 93 12.11 -20.53 10.32
CA LEU A 93 12.70 -19.49 11.17
C LEU A 93 12.35 -18.08 10.70
N LEU A 94 12.20 -17.87 9.38
CA LEU A 94 11.77 -16.62 8.75
C LEU A 94 10.29 -16.31 9.05
N LEU A 95 9.47 -17.34 9.23
CA LEU A 95 8.04 -17.18 9.53
C LEU A 95 7.77 -16.95 11.02
N ASP A 96 8.61 -17.51 11.90
CA ASP A 96 8.38 -17.49 13.36
C ASP A 96 9.16 -16.43 14.15
N ARG A 97 10.26 -15.87 13.60
CA ARG A 97 11.13 -14.92 14.31
C ARG A 97 11.62 -13.78 13.41
N ILE A 98 10.66 -13.02 12.86
CA ILE A 98 10.95 -11.95 11.91
C ILE A 98 11.71 -10.78 12.55
N ASP A 99 11.57 -10.51 13.83
CA ASP A 99 12.07 -9.26 14.43
C ASP A 99 13.56 -9.28 14.85
N ASP A 100 14.08 -10.39 15.40
CA ASP A 100 15.41 -10.37 16.03
C ASP A 100 16.57 -10.86 15.14
N THR A 101 16.29 -11.61 14.08
CA THR A 101 17.32 -12.23 13.23
C THR A 101 17.47 -11.63 11.85
N LEU A 102 16.48 -10.90 11.36
CA LEU A 102 16.53 -10.25 10.03
C LEU A 102 17.32 -8.96 10.02
N GLU A 103 17.42 -8.23 11.14
CA GLU A 103 18.15 -6.97 11.18
C GLU A 103 19.64 -7.13 10.87
N PRO A 104 20.40 -8.09 11.46
CA PRO A 104 21.77 -8.34 11.08
C PRO A 104 21.92 -8.86 9.65
N LEU A 105 20.98 -9.70 9.19
CA LEU A 105 21.00 -10.25 7.85
C LEU A 105 20.65 -9.17 6.80
N ALA A 106 19.67 -8.35 7.05
CA ALA A 106 19.29 -7.22 6.20
C ALA A 106 20.42 -6.19 6.11
N ARG A 107 21.14 -5.94 7.21
CA ARG A 107 22.33 -5.08 7.21
C ARG A 107 23.48 -5.67 6.39
N ALA A 108 23.70 -6.98 6.49
CA ALA A 108 24.78 -7.68 5.78
C ALA A 108 24.50 -7.83 4.27
N LEU A 109 23.23 -7.90 3.86
CA LEU A 109 22.78 -8.17 2.49
C LEU A 109 22.33 -6.92 1.71
N GLY A 110 22.66 -5.71 2.19
CA GLY A 110 22.29 -4.47 1.49
C GLY A 110 20.84 -4.03 1.73
N GLY A 111 20.26 -4.37 2.87
CA GLY A 111 18.89 -4.03 3.25
C GLY A 111 18.55 -2.54 3.15
N ARG A 112 19.57 -1.67 3.18
CA ARG A 112 19.40 -0.24 2.96
C ARG A 112 18.96 0.08 1.53
N VAL A 113 19.57 -0.57 0.53
CA VAL A 113 19.22 -0.37 -0.89
C VAL A 113 17.78 -0.81 -1.14
N MET A 114 17.40 -1.96 -0.59
CA MET A 114 16.05 -2.52 -0.70
C MET A 114 15.00 -1.66 0.02
N TRP A 115 15.37 -1.08 1.16
CA TRP A 115 14.53 -0.15 1.90
C TRP A 115 14.31 1.17 1.13
N ASP A 116 15.35 1.65 0.49
CA ASP A 116 15.28 2.87 -0.32
C ASP A 116 14.43 2.63 -1.59
N GLU A 117 14.52 1.45 -2.22
CA GLU A 117 13.67 1.04 -3.34
C GLU A 117 12.17 0.99 -2.93
N MET A 118 11.84 0.38 -1.79
CA MET A 118 10.45 0.38 -1.29
C MET A 118 9.91 1.79 -1.03
N LYS A 119 10.75 2.69 -0.50
CA LYS A 119 10.35 4.10 -0.32
C LYS A 119 10.16 4.81 -1.65
N GLU A 120 11.01 4.54 -2.63
CA GLU A 120 10.88 5.09 -3.97
C GLU A 120 9.59 4.61 -4.64
N ASP A 121 9.29 3.32 -4.61
CA ASP A 121 8.05 2.76 -5.15
C ASP A 121 6.80 3.34 -4.49
N ALA A 122 6.80 3.48 -3.16
CA ALA A 122 5.71 4.11 -2.44
C ALA A 122 5.54 5.58 -2.82
N THR A 123 6.66 6.28 -2.99
CA THR A 123 6.67 7.68 -3.43
C THR A 123 6.13 7.80 -4.85
N LEU A 124 6.58 6.96 -5.79
CA LEU A 124 6.08 6.94 -7.16
C LEU A 124 4.58 6.62 -7.22
N ALA A 125 4.10 5.68 -6.40
CA ALA A 125 2.68 5.33 -6.34
C ALA A 125 1.78 6.48 -5.84
N THR A 126 2.32 7.41 -5.06
CA THR A 126 1.57 8.49 -4.41
C THR A 126 1.88 9.89 -4.95
N THR A 127 3.12 10.15 -5.40
CA THR A 127 3.58 11.49 -5.77
C THR A 127 4.06 11.61 -7.21
N ALA A 128 4.04 10.52 -8.00
CA ALA A 128 4.45 10.59 -9.40
C ALA A 128 3.56 11.53 -10.20
N VAL A 129 4.19 12.48 -10.89
CA VAL A 129 3.55 13.44 -11.78
C VAL A 129 4.27 13.45 -13.12
N SER A 130 3.54 13.74 -14.19
CA SER A 130 4.12 14.03 -15.51
C SER A 130 3.60 15.34 -16.06
N ALA A 131 4.36 15.93 -16.97
CA ALA A 131 3.89 17.11 -17.70
C ALA A 131 2.67 16.75 -18.56
N ALA A 132 1.63 17.57 -18.50
CA ALA A 132 0.45 17.42 -19.34
C ALA A 132 0.67 18.08 -20.70
N VAL A 133 0.08 17.51 -21.76
CA VAL A 133 0.00 18.17 -23.07
C VAL A 133 -0.89 19.40 -22.93
N GLY A 134 -0.32 20.58 -23.19
CA GLY A 134 -1.03 21.86 -23.00
C GLY A 134 -0.68 22.59 -21.70
N GLY A 135 0.27 22.08 -20.92
CA GLY A 135 0.76 22.68 -19.67
C GLY A 135 0.11 22.09 -18.41
N GLY A 136 0.81 22.22 -17.27
CA GLY A 136 0.40 21.64 -16.00
C GLY A 136 0.97 20.24 -15.77
N PHE A 137 0.48 19.59 -14.73
CA PHE A 137 0.95 18.25 -14.32
C PHE A 137 -0.21 17.27 -14.22
N VAL A 138 0.04 16.00 -14.60
CA VAL A 138 -0.88 14.88 -14.43
C VAL A 138 -0.31 13.95 -13.37
N GLU A 139 -1.10 13.64 -12.36
CA GLU A 139 -0.75 12.61 -11.39
C GLU A 139 -0.77 11.23 -12.05
N ASN A 140 0.34 10.50 -11.93
CA ASN A 140 0.49 9.16 -12.48
C ASN A 140 0.46 8.08 -11.39
N GLY A 141 0.64 8.45 -10.13
CA GLY A 141 0.62 7.52 -9.01
C GLY A 141 -0.75 6.86 -8.84
N GLY A 142 -0.81 5.54 -8.91
CA GLY A 142 -2.08 4.80 -8.78
C GLY A 142 -2.77 5.02 -7.44
N ALA A 143 -2.01 5.12 -6.36
CA ALA A 143 -2.55 5.38 -5.02
C ALA A 143 -3.11 6.81 -4.91
N ALA A 144 -2.43 7.80 -5.51
CA ALA A 144 -2.94 9.17 -5.57
C ALA A 144 -4.28 9.26 -6.33
N GLN A 145 -4.39 8.55 -7.45
CA GLN A 145 -5.64 8.50 -8.22
C GLN A 145 -6.79 7.89 -7.43
N VAL A 146 -6.54 6.78 -6.72
CA VAL A 146 -7.53 6.19 -5.81
C VAL A 146 -7.94 7.20 -4.75
N ALA A 147 -6.98 7.85 -4.09
CA ALA A 147 -7.27 8.85 -3.06
C ALA A 147 -8.17 9.98 -3.57
N ARG A 148 -7.86 10.53 -4.74
CA ARG A 148 -8.69 11.60 -5.33
C ARG A 148 -10.10 11.14 -5.64
N LEU A 149 -10.25 9.98 -6.27
CA LEU A 149 -11.57 9.47 -6.64
C LEU A 149 -12.42 9.11 -5.41
N VAL A 150 -11.80 8.59 -4.35
CA VAL A 150 -12.51 8.29 -3.09
C VAL A 150 -12.85 9.58 -2.34
N ASP A 151 -11.96 10.59 -2.34
CA ASP A 151 -12.27 11.89 -1.74
C ASP A 151 -13.35 12.66 -2.52
N GLU A 152 -13.35 12.60 -3.86
CA GLU A 152 -14.45 13.10 -4.68
C GLU A 152 -15.77 12.45 -4.27
N TRP A 153 -15.79 11.13 -4.15
CA TRP A 153 -16.99 10.41 -3.74
C TRP A 153 -17.46 10.80 -2.33
N ARG A 154 -16.53 10.93 -1.38
CA ARG A 154 -16.83 11.41 -0.02
C ARG A 154 -17.44 12.82 0.00
N ARG A 155 -17.05 13.70 -0.92
CA ARG A 155 -17.64 15.04 -1.05
C ARG A 155 -19.04 15.02 -1.63
N GLU A 156 -19.33 14.06 -2.50
CA GLU A 156 -20.65 13.86 -3.10
C GLU A 156 -21.63 13.17 -2.12
N ASP A 157 -21.09 12.32 -1.25
CA ASP A 157 -21.86 11.47 -0.34
C ASP A 157 -21.23 11.49 1.07
N PRO A 158 -21.86 12.19 2.04
CA PRO A 158 -21.34 12.36 3.40
C PRO A 158 -21.33 11.05 4.23
N ASP A 159 -22.01 9.99 3.76
CA ASP A 159 -21.97 8.67 4.40
C ASP A 159 -20.74 7.84 4.01
N VAL A 160 -19.89 8.36 3.13
CA VAL A 160 -18.60 7.75 2.78
C VAL A 160 -17.57 8.03 3.87
N GLU A 161 -17.03 6.98 4.45
CA GLU A 161 -15.98 7.00 5.47
C GLU A 161 -14.70 6.39 4.89
N ILE A 162 -13.57 7.09 5.03
CA ILE A 162 -12.26 6.63 4.55
C ILE A 162 -11.47 6.11 5.73
N HIS A 163 -11.05 4.86 5.65
CA HIS A 163 -10.21 4.19 6.64
C HIS A 163 -8.90 3.79 5.99
N LEU A 164 -7.77 4.02 6.66
CA LEU A 164 -6.45 3.65 6.19
C LEU A 164 -5.87 2.57 7.07
N ALA A 165 -5.25 1.57 6.47
CA ALA A 165 -4.49 0.58 7.20
C ALA A 165 -3.20 0.21 6.46
N GLY A 166 -2.09 0.15 7.21
CA GLY A 166 -0.78 -0.25 6.70
C GLY A 166 -0.15 -1.31 7.58
N HIS A 167 0.37 -2.36 6.98
CA HIS A 167 1.13 -3.39 7.68
C HIS A 167 2.60 -3.31 7.26
N SER A 168 3.51 -3.24 8.23
CA SER A 168 4.95 -3.21 8.00
C SER A 168 5.33 -2.14 6.94
N ALA A 169 5.99 -2.51 5.85
CA ALA A 169 6.34 -1.62 4.74
C ALA A 169 5.12 -0.92 4.09
N GLY A 170 3.89 -1.46 4.23
CA GLY A 170 2.68 -0.78 3.79
C GLY A 170 2.46 0.58 4.45
N SER A 171 3.05 0.82 5.64
CA SER A 171 3.02 2.12 6.29
C SER A 171 3.73 3.21 5.48
N ILE A 172 4.75 2.85 4.71
CA ILE A 172 5.52 3.76 3.84
C ILE A 172 4.63 4.32 2.72
N LEU A 173 3.69 3.51 2.18
CA LEU A 173 2.69 3.97 1.21
C LEU A 173 1.57 4.78 1.88
N ILE A 174 1.10 4.34 3.04
CA ILE A 174 -0.02 4.98 3.73
C ILE A 174 0.35 6.38 4.23
N ALA A 175 1.60 6.65 4.60
CA ALA A 175 2.02 7.96 5.10
C ALA A 175 1.82 9.10 4.09
N PRO A 176 2.34 9.05 2.84
CA PRO A 176 2.07 10.07 1.84
C PRO A 176 0.60 10.11 1.42
N LEU A 177 -0.10 8.97 1.39
CA LEU A 177 -1.52 8.89 1.08
C LEU A 177 -2.38 9.62 2.13
N LEU A 178 -2.05 9.47 3.40
CA LEU A 178 -2.68 10.22 4.50
C LEU A 178 -2.48 11.73 4.32
N GLN A 179 -1.25 12.17 4.00
CA GLN A 179 -0.97 13.58 3.75
C GLN A 179 -1.79 14.12 2.57
N LEU A 180 -1.86 13.39 1.44
CA LEU A 180 -2.67 13.75 0.29
C LEU A 180 -4.15 13.92 0.65
N LEU A 181 -4.71 13.00 1.41
CA LEU A 181 -6.12 13.04 1.80
C LEU A 181 -6.43 14.18 2.78
N THR A 182 -5.55 14.46 3.74
CA THR A 182 -5.89 15.29 4.90
C THR A 182 -5.33 16.71 4.86
N ARG A 183 -4.19 16.95 4.22
CA ARG A 183 -3.61 18.30 4.16
C ARG A 183 -4.33 19.16 3.12
N PRO A 184 -4.72 20.39 3.46
CA PRO A 184 -5.27 21.33 2.48
C PRO A 184 -4.14 22.02 1.71
N GLY A 185 -4.36 22.28 0.41
CA GLY A 185 -3.43 23.05 -0.42
C GLY A 185 -2.11 22.33 -0.67
N GLN A 186 -1.05 23.11 -0.95
CA GLN A 186 0.27 22.55 -1.20
C GLN A 186 0.89 21.98 0.08
N ILE A 187 1.32 20.72 0.02
CA ILE A 187 1.92 20.02 1.15
C ILE A 187 3.37 20.46 1.32
N ILE A 188 3.69 21.02 2.48
CA ILE A 188 5.04 21.45 2.84
C ILE A 188 5.62 20.42 3.80
N GLY A 189 6.64 19.70 3.33
CA GLY A 189 7.35 18.68 4.11
C GLY A 189 6.65 17.32 4.16
N GLY A 190 7.41 16.31 4.59
CA GLY A 190 6.98 14.92 4.65
C GLY A 190 6.98 14.20 3.30
N PRO A 191 6.53 12.94 3.27
CA PRO A 191 6.66 12.09 2.08
C PRO A 191 5.82 12.55 0.87
N ALA A 192 4.77 13.36 1.07
CA ALA A 192 3.97 13.93 -0.02
C ALA A 192 4.34 15.41 -0.32
N HIS A 193 5.55 15.85 0.05
CA HIS A 193 6.02 17.21 -0.19
C HIS A 193 5.84 17.65 -1.64
N GLY A 194 5.34 18.88 -1.85
CA GLY A 194 5.11 19.48 -3.17
C GLY A 194 3.79 19.11 -3.84
N MET A 195 3.08 18.07 -3.34
CA MET A 195 1.79 17.67 -3.86
C MET A 195 0.66 18.60 -3.39
N LEU A 196 -0.45 18.61 -4.15
CA LEU A 196 -1.66 19.31 -3.76
C LEU A 196 -2.55 18.37 -2.93
N GLY A 197 -2.67 18.65 -1.64
CA GLY A 197 -3.53 17.88 -0.73
C GLY A 197 -5.01 18.25 -0.88
N MET A 198 -5.88 17.35 -0.46
CA MET A 198 -7.32 17.42 -0.67
C MET A 198 -8.07 18.13 0.48
N GLY A 199 -7.44 18.25 1.66
CA GLY A 199 -8.06 18.84 2.85
C GLY A 199 -9.25 18.03 3.37
N GLY A 200 -9.26 16.72 3.06
CA GLY A 200 -10.33 15.81 3.41
C GLY A 200 -10.20 15.27 4.84
N ARG A 201 -11.08 14.33 5.18
CA ARG A 201 -11.12 13.67 6.48
C ARG A 201 -10.90 12.17 6.30
N VAL A 202 -10.03 11.59 7.13
CA VAL A 202 -9.85 10.15 7.32
C VAL A 202 -10.52 9.76 8.64
N SER A 203 -11.36 8.72 8.62
CA SER A 203 -12.14 8.27 9.77
C SER A 203 -11.31 7.45 10.75
N SER A 204 -10.37 6.65 10.25
CA SER A 204 -9.38 5.95 11.08
C SER A 204 -8.08 5.68 10.33
N LEU A 205 -7.01 5.56 11.11
CA LEU A 205 -5.68 5.14 10.65
C LEU A 205 -5.20 4.02 11.56
N THR A 206 -4.81 2.90 10.97
CA THR A 206 -4.27 1.75 11.70
C THR A 206 -2.93 1.33 11.11
N PHE A 207 -1.93 1.19 11.96
CA PHE A 207 -0.65 0.61 11.59
C PHE A 207 -0.39 -0.66 12.41
N TRP A 208 0.01 -1.74 11.72
CA TRP A 208 0.48 -2.98 12.33
C TRP A 208 1.97 -3.13 12.06
N ALA A 209 2.79 -3.19 13.13
CA ALA A 209 4.23 -3.27 13.04
C ALA A 209 4.80 -2.34 11.96
N PRO A 210 4.58 -1.01 12.05
CA PRO A 210 4.92 -0.11 10.98
C PRO A 210 6.43 -0.08 10.76
N ALA A 211 6.82 -0.08 9.50
CA ALA A 211 8.16 0.21 9.07
C ALA A 211 8.31 1.73 8.92
N ILE A 212 9.11 2.35 9.77
CA ILE A 212 9.39 3.79 9.85
C ILE A 212 10.89 4.08 9.83
#